data_839f4c90313f9bd99c881e0df2d09ef7
#
_entry.id   839f4c90313f9bd99c881e0df2d09ef7
#
_cell.length_a   1.000
_cell.length_b   1.000
_cell.length_c   1.000
_cell.angle_alpha   90.00
_cell.angle_beta   90.00
_cell.angle_gamma   90.00
#
_symmetry.space_group_name_H-M   'P 1'
#
loop_
_entity.id
_entity.type
_entity.pdbx_description
1 polymer ?
#
loop_
_entity_poly.entity_id
_entity_poly.type
_entity_poly.pdbx_seq_one_letter_code
_entity_poly.pdbx_strand_id
1 'polypeptide(L)'
;ATNPTQDNVITLPDSTGIVTLDNTIQTLTNKTLTAPTISTITNTGTLTLPTSTDTLVGRATTDTLTNKTLTSPTINTPQIGTSINDTTGNEVIKITATGSAVNELTIANGASTTGPTLSATGGGTNLNIIMTPKGTGSVELNKAAFSSSTITANGAASTAATLIIGNKGTALAVSLADGTTVGEYKIFTNKGAGAMTVTPTNFAQGTDFELAQNEGCTCIWDGTNWFIVGNQSTLTIS
;
A
#
# COMPACT_ATOMS: atom_id res chain seq x y z
N ALA A 1 -13.69 -13.02 -77.33
CA ALA A 1 -13.17 -13.93 -76.30
C ALA A 1 -11.77 -14.34 -76.81
N THR A 2 -10.74 -13.94 -76.04
CA THR A 2 -9.34 -14.39 -76.33
C THR A 2 -9.25 -15.81 -75.85
N ASN A 3 -9.00 -16.71 -76.82
CA ASN A 3 -8.71 -18.11 -76.53
C ASN A 3 -7.38 -18.21 -75.75
N PRO A 4 -7.34 -18.88 -74.59
CA PRO A 4 -6.10 -19.04 -73.83
C PRO A 4 -5.09 -19.78 -74.71
N THR A 5 -3.84 -19.30 -74.71
CA THR A 5 -2.75 -19.82 -75.54
C THR A 5 -2.19 -21.19 -75.08
N GLN A 6 -2.80 -21.76 -74.04
CA GLN A 6 -2.49 -23.08 -73.49
C GLN A 6 -3.78 -23.82 -73.15
N ASP A 7 -3.90 -25.07 -73.52
CA ASP A 7 -4.96 -25.98 -73.16
C ASP A 7 -4.79 -26.38 -71.68
N ASN A 8 -5.40 -25.64 -70.83
CA ASN A 8 -5.45 -25.99 -69.38
C ASN A 8 -6.59 -27.00 -69.17
N VAL A 9 -6.29 -28.18 -68.74
CA VAL A 9 -7.28 -29.19 -68.38
C VAL A 9 -7.80 -28.85 -66.98
N ILE A 10 -9.09 -28.48 -66.90
CA ILE A 10 -9.79 -28.35 -65.62
C ILE A 10 -10.53 -29.68 -65.38
N THR A 11 -10.02 -30.48 -64.47
CA THR A 11 -10.71 -31.71 -64.04
C THR A 11 -11.79 -31.33 -63.01
N LEU A 12 -13.03 -31.43 -63.38
CA LEU A 12 -14.17 -31.27 -62.45
C LEU A 12 -14.43 -32.59 -61.73
N PRO A 13 -14.73 -32.58 -60.41
CA PRO A 13 -15.12 -33.79 -59.72
C PRO A 13 -16.43 -34.35 -60.30
N ASP A 14 -16.57 -35.66 -60.34
CA ASP A 14 -17.82 -36.34 -60.74
C ASP A 14 -18.88 -36.25 -59.61
N SER A 15 -19.17 -35.07 -59.18
CA SER A 15 -20.18 -34.74 -58.18
C SER A 15 -20.71 -33.32 -58.43
N THR A 16 -21.95 -33.11 -58.04
CA THR A 16 -22.53 -31.77 -58.07
C THR A 16 -21.77 -30.85 -57.11
N GLY A 17 -21.13 -29.79 -57.61
CA GLY A 17 -20.36 -28.84 -56.83
C GLY A 17 -20.23 -27.49 -57.52
N ILE A 18 -19.81 -26.48 -56.77
CA ILE A 18 -19.53 -25.14 -57.30
C ILE A 18 -18.02 -24.98 -57.45
N VAL A 19 -17.58 -24.60 -58.68
CA VAL A 19 -16.19 -24.25 -58.94
C VAL A 19 -15.96 -22.84 -58.40
N THR A 20 -14.99 -22.66 -57.48
CA THR A 20 -14.59 -21.36 -56.94
C THR A 20 -13.62 -20.67 -57.92
N LEU A 21 -13.85 -19.40 -58.22
CA LEU A 21 -13.02 -18.57 -59.11
C LEU A 21 -12.22 -17.57 -58.30
N ASP A 22 -10.96 -17.35 -58.69
CA ASP A 22 -10.00 -16.50 -57.94
C ASP A 22 -10.43 -15.03 -57.80
N ASN A 23 -11.17 -14.49 -58.77
CA ASN A 23 -11.48 -13.06 -58.83
C ASN A 23 -12.94 -12.70 -58.53
N THR A 24 -13.67 -13.54 -57.82
CA THR A 24 -15.07 -13.29 -57.47
C THR A 24 -15.30 -13.46 -55.99
N ILE A 25 -16.22 -12.65 -55.45
CA ILE A 25 -16.69 -12.81 -54.04
C ILE A 25 -17.51 -14.11 -54.02
N GLN A 26 -17.05 -15.07 -53.23
CA GLN A 26 -17.71 -16.38 -53.09
C GLN A 26 -18.00 -16.71 -51.63
N THR A 27 -19.15 -17.31 -51.40
CA THR A 27 -19.50 -17.89 -50.09
C THR A 27 -19.18 -19.38 -50.09
N LEU A 28 -18.28 -19.81 -49.22
CA LEU A 28 -17.95 -21.21 -49.04
C LEU A 28 -18.82 -21.82 -47.96
N THR A 29 -19.85 -22.60 -48.34
CA THR A 29 -20.73 -23.33 -47.41
C THR A 29 -20.30 -24.78 -47.30
N ASN A 30 -20.35 -25.34 -46.08
CA ASN A 30 -19.99 -26.75 -45.80
C ASN A 30 -18.60 -27.16 -46.36
N LYS A 31 -17.62 -26.20 -46.27
CA LYS A 31 -16.23 -26.46 -46.66
C LYS A 31 -15.33 -26.56 -45.46
N THR A 32 -14.54 -27.61 -45.41
CA THR A 32 -13.40 -27.65 -44.52
C THR A 32 -12.23 -26.99 -45.26
N LEU A 33 -11.71 -25.92 -44.71
CA LEU A 33 -10.53 -25.23 -45.24
C LEU A 33 -9.30 -25.76 -44.51
N THR A 34 -8.40 -26.42 -45.24
CA THR A 34 -7.13 -26.87 -44.66
C THR A 34 -6.10 -25.77 -44.85
N ALA A 35 -5.64 -25.20 -43.74
CA ALA A 35 -4.69 -24.09 -43.67
C ALA A 35 -5.08 -22.89 -44.59
N PRO A 36 -6.28 -22.28 -44.39
CA PRO A 36 -6.67 -21.12 -45.18
C PRO A 36 -5.78 -19.92 -44.85
N THR A 37 -5.26 -19.22 -45.87
CA THR A 37 -4.61 -17.94 -45.68
C THR A 37 -5.69 -16.86 -45.65
N ILE A 38 -5.91 -16.26 -44.51
CA ILE A 38 -6.87 -15.16 -44.33
C ILE A 38 -6.02 -13.90 -44.11
N SER A 39 -6.11 -12.92 -44.99
CA SER A 39 -5.23 -11.74 -44.98
C SER A 39 -5.31 -10.90 -43.70
N THR A 40 -6.37 -11.00 -42.95
CA THR A 40 -6.59 -10.30 -41.70
C THR A 40 -6.25 -11.14 -40.46
N ILE A 41 -6.04 -12.45 -40.60
CA ILE A 41 -5.65 -13.35 -39.51
C ILE A 41 -4.41 -14.10 -39.95
N THR A 42 -3.23 -13.59 -39.63
CA THR A 42 -1.98 -14.31 -39.80
C THR A 42 -1.71 -15.12 -38.54
N ASN A 43 -2.11 -16.39 -38.54
CA ASN A 43 -1.90 -17.30 -37.42
C ASN A 43 -1.12 -18.53 -37.86
N THR A 44 0.05 -18.74 -37.25
CA THR A 44 0.94 -19.89 -37.60
C THR A 44 0.69 -21.10 -36.70
N GLY A 45 -0.20 -21.00 -35.70
CA GLY A 45 -0.53 -22.09 -34.81
C GLY A 45 -2.02 -22.48 -34.87
N THR A 46 -2.46 -23.31 -33.96
CA THR A 46 -3.89 -23.62 -33.81
C THR A 46 -4.60 -22.47 -33.10
N LEU A 47 -5.50 -21.79 -33.79
CA LEU A 47 -6.42 -20.82 -33.18
C LEU A 47 -7.74 -21.54 -32.90
N THR A 48 -7.95 -21.91 -31.64
CA THR A 48 -9.22 -22.44 -31.18
C THR A 48 -10.11 -21.26 -30.81
N LEU A 49 -11.15 -21.04 -31.58
CA LEU A 49 -12.16 -20.05 -31.29
C LEU A 49 -13.23 -20.63 -30.37
N PRO A 50 -13.82 -19.82 -29.49
CA PRO A 50 -14.97 -20.26 -28.69
C PRO A 50 -16.10 -20.78 -29.59
N THR A 51 -16.77 -21.84 -29.18
CA THR A 51 -17.94 -22.40 -29.90
C THR A 51 -19.22 -21.63 -29.62
N SER A 52 -19.22 -20.76 -28.62
CA SER A 52 -20.29 -19.82 -28.28
C SER A 52 -19.90 -18.40 -28.68
N THR A 53 -20.86 -17.48 -28.67
CA THR A 53 -20.58 -16.05 -28.91
C THR A 53 -19.65 -15.53 -27.81
N ASP A 54 -18.45 -15.14 -28.15
CA ASP A 54 -17.46 -14.57 -27.23
C ASP A 54 -16.59 -13.54 -28.00
N THR A 55 -15.91 -12.70 -27.25
CA THR A 55 -15.02 -11.65 -27.80
C THR A 55 -13.57 -12.05 -27.61
N LEU A 56 -12.79 -12.00 -28.68
CA LEU A 56 -11.33 -12.19 -28.61
C LEU A 56 -10.69 -10.91 -28.09
N VAL A 57 -9.87 -11.04 -27.04
CA VAL A 57 -9.12 -9.94 -26.45
C VAL A 57 -7.88 -9.66 -27.26
N GLY A 58 -7.76 -8.45 -27.80
CA GLY A 58 -6.62 -8.02 -28.60
C GLY A 58 -5.46 -7.52 -27.74
N ARG A 59 -4.24 -7.67 -28.22
CA ARG A 59 -3.02 -7.23 -27.51
C ARG A 59 -2.87 -5.71 -27.40
N ALA A 60 -3.44 -4.98 -28.34
CA ALA A 60 -3.28 -3.53 -28.48
C ALA A 60 -4.63 -2.79 -28.45
N THR A 61 -5.68 -3.44 -28.00
CA THR A 61 -7.04 -2.89 -27.91
C THR A 61 -7.41 -2.63 -26.47
N THR A 62 -8.35 -1.71 -26.23
CA THR A 62 -8.95 -1.50 -24.92
C THR A 62 -10.07 -2.52 -24.74
N ASP A 63 -9.81 -3.57 -23.99
CA ASP A 63 -10.75 -4.67 -23.80
C ASP A 63 -11.17 -4.82 -22.33
N THR A 64 -12.42 -5.20 -22.12
CA THR A 64 -12.94 -5.54 -20.79
C THR A 64 -13.02 -7.06 -20.64
N LEU A 65 -12.32 -7.60 -19.64
CA LEU A 65 -12.38 -9.00 -19.27
C LEU A 65 -13.49 -9.23 -18.26
N THR A 66 -14.56 -9.92 -18.67
CA THR A 66 -15.65 -10.31 -17.77
C THR A 66 -15.63 -11.82 -17.52
N ASN A 67 -15.88 -12.24 -16.28
CA ASN A 67 -15.92 -13.65 -15.88
C ASN A 67 -14.65 -14.44 -16.25
N LYS A 68 -13.48 -13.82 -16.14
CA LYS A 68 -12.19 -14.47 -16.41
C LYS A 68 -11.42 -14.72 -15.12
N THR A 69 -10.90 -15.92 -14.99
CA THR A 69 -9.91 -16.25 -13.96
C THR A 69 -8.52 -16.06 -14.56
N LEU A 70 -7.71 -15.23 -13.92
CA LEU A 70 -6.32 -14.99 -14.31
C LEU A 70 -5.40 -15.73 -13.33
N THR A 71 -4.63 -16.70 -13.83
CA THR A 71 -3.69 -17.46 -13.00
C THR A 71 -2.35 -16.75 -12.98
N SER A 72 -1.89 -16.32 -11.81
CA SER A 72 -0.61 -15.63 -11.57
C SER A 72 -0.35 -14.44 -12.53
N PRO A 73 -1.30 -13.53 -12.70
CA PRO A 73 -1.12 -12.39 -13.60
C PRO A 73 -0.07 -11.41 -13.04
N THR A 74 0.79 -10.89 -13.91
CA THR A 74 1.59 -9.70 -13.60
C THR A 74 0.80 -8.47 -14.02
N ILE A 75 0.37 -7.65 -13.06
CA ILE A 75 -0.40 -6.44 -13.30
C ILE A 75 0.44 -5.23 -12.85
N ASN A 76 0.85 -4.40 -13.79
CA ASN A 76 1.58 -3.17 -13.51
C ASN A 76 0.59 -2.04 -13.28
N THR A 77 0.76 -1.27 -12.19
CA THR A 77 -0.07 -0.11 -11.84
C THR A 77 -1.59 -0.35 -11.93
N PRO A 78 -2.14 -1.36 -11.21
CA PRO A 78 -3.58 -1.62 -11.27
C PRO A 78 -4.37 -0.47 -10.68
N GLN A 79 -5.46 -0.06 -11.34
CA GLN A 79 -6.46 0.82 -10.74
C GLN A 79 -7.54 -0.03 -10.09
N ILE A 80 -7.69 0.08 -8.77
CA ILE A 80 -8.74 -0.60 -8.02
C ILE A 80 -9.90 0.39 -7.83
N GLY A 81 -11.04 0.09 -8.41
CA GLY A 81 -12.19 1.02 -8.42
C GLY A 81 -12.78 1.27 -7.04
N THR A 82 -13.00 0.23 -6.25
CA THR A 82 -13.70 0.36 -4.95
C THR A 82 -13.11 -0.49 -3.84
N SER A 83 -12.79 -1.76 -4.10
CA SER A 83 -12.37 -2.70 -3.06
C SER A 83 -11.54 -3.86 -3.59
N ILE A 84 -10.80 -4.50 -2.70
CA ILE A 84 -10.22 -5.83 -2.86
C ILE A 84 -11.10 -6.77 -2.06
N ASN A 85 -11.65 -7.80 -2.71
CA ASN A 85 -12.60 -8.72 -2.12
C ASN A 85 -11.95 -10.07 -1.81
N ASP A 86 -12.55 -10.82 -0.87
CA ASP A 86 -12.20 -12.20 -0.59
C ASP A 86 -12.76 -13.17 -1.67
N THR A 87 -12.51 -14.45 -1.51
CA THR A 87 -12.97 -15.49 -2.45
C THR A 87 -14.48 -15.68 -2.50
N THR A 88 -15.22 -15.12 -1.53
CA THR A 88 -16.68 -15.18 -1.45
C THR A 88 -17.36 -13.86 -1.88
N GLY A 89 -16.55 -12.86 -2.25
CA GLY A 89 -17.03 -11.58 -2.75
C GLY A 89 -17.19 -10.48 -1.69
N ASN A 90 -16.83 -10.75 -0.40
CA ASN A 90 -16.90 -9.74 0.64
C ASN A 90 -15.70 -8.77 0.55
N GLU A 91 -15.94 -7.50 0.86
CA GLU A 91 -14.90 -6.48 0.87
C GLU A 91 -13.89 -6.71 2.01
N VAL A 92 -12.62 -6.92 1.68
CA VAL A 92 -11.51 -7.02 2.63
C VAL A 92 -10.84 -5.66 2.81
N ILE A 93 -10.59 -4.96 1.71
CA ILE A 93 -10.03 -3.61 1.73
C ILE A 93 -10.91 -2.73 0.86
N LYS A 94 -11.51 -1.72 1.46
CA LYS A 94 -12.24 -0.68 0.75
C LYS A 94 -11.31 0.48 0.41
N ILE A 95 -11.26 0.87 -0.85
CA ILE A 95 -10.42 1.95 -1.35
C ILE A 95 -11.35 3.12 -1.69
N THR A 96 -11.19 4.23 -0.96
CA THR A 96 -11.98 5.44 -1.18
C THR A 96 -11.07 6.54 -1.71
N ALA A 97 -11.38 7.06 -2.88
CA ALA A 97 -10.62 8.15 -3.47
C ALA A 97 -10.94 9.49 -2.80
N THR A 98 -9.91 10.28 -2.56
CA THR A 98 -10.03 11.69 -2.14
C THR A 98 -9.54 12.56 -3.29
N GLY A 99 -10.37 13.56 -3.70
CA GLY A 99 -9.97 14.48 -4.76
C GLY A 99 -8.69 15.25 -4.40
N SER A 100 -7.76 15.34 -5.35
CA SER A 100 -6.47 16.03 -5.18
C SER A 100 -5.60 15.48 -4.03
N ALA A 101 -5.75 14.19 -3.70
CA ALA A 101 -4.92 13.54 -2.69
C ALA A 101 -3.45 13.54 -3.14
N VAL A 102 -2.56 13.87 -2.20
CA VAL A 102 -1.10 13.88 -2.39
C VAL A 102 -0.38 13.03 -1.35
N ASN A 103 -1.14 12.44 -0.42
CA ASN A 103 -0.64 11.61 0.67
C ASN A 103 -1.28 10.22 0.58
N GLU A 104 -0.49 9.20 0.82
CA GLU A 104 -0.92 7.81 0.71
C GLU A 104 -0.44 6.97 1.88
N LEU A 105 -1.06 5.81 2.04
CA LEU A 105 -0.62 4.76 2.93
C LEU A 105 0.29 3.80 2.16
N THR A 106 1.55 3.71 2.55
CA THR A 106 2.52 2.77 1.97
C THR A 106 2.64 1.52 2.84
N ILE A 107 2.48 0.36 2.21
CA ILE A 107 2.74 -0.94 2.81
C ILE A 107 3.99 -1.51 2.13
N ALA A 108 5.05 -1.75 2.90
CA ALA A 108 6.29 -2.32 2.37
C ALA A 108 6.63 -3.62 3.10
N ASN A 109 7.16 -4.60 2.36
CA ASN A 109 7.73 -5.80 2.94
C ASN A 109 9.07 -5.48 3.63
N GLY A 110 9.51 -6.35 4.53
CA GLY A 110 10.81 -6.26 5.19
C GLY A 110 11.80 -7.32 4.70
N ALA A 111 13.11 -7.05 4.85
CA ALA A 111 14.14 -8.06 4.71
C ALA A 111 14.09 -9.05 5.89
N SER A 112 14.90 -10.12 5.87
CA SER A 112 14.89 -11.18 6.90
C SER A 112 15.11 -10.67 8.34
N THR A 113 15.73 -9.51 8.50
CA THR A 113 16.04 -8.89 9.80
C THR A 113 15.14 -7.72 10.17
N THR A 114 14.22 -7.31 9.27
CA THR A 114 13.30 -6.18 9.47
C THR A 114 11.87 -6.61 9.19
N GLY A 115 10.92 -6.16 9.99
CA GLY A 115 9.49 -6.41 9.74
C GLY A 115 8.94 -5.58 8.58
N PRO A 116 7.76 -5.94 8.05
CA PRO A 116 7.03 -5.09 7.12
C PRO A 116 6.62 -3.79 7.79
N THR A 117 6.47 -2.73 7.01
CA THR A 117 6.10 -1.41 7.51
C THR A 117 4.79 -0.93 6.93
N LEU A 118 4.07 -0.14 7.73
CA LEU A 118 2.92 0.65 7.34
C LEU A 118 3.28 2.12 7.57
N SER A 119 3.31 2.94 6.52
CA SER A 119 3.82 4.31 6.57
C SER A 119 2.87 5.28 5.90
N ALA A 120 2.73 6.48 6.46
CA ALA A 120 2.15 7.62 5.74
C ALA A 120 3.24 8.24 4.89
N THR A 121 3.01 8.38 3.58
CA THR A 121 3.93 8.95 2.60
C THR A 121 3.22 9.99 1.73
N GLY A 122 3.97 10.77 0.95
CA GLY A 122 3.42 11.76 0.03
C GLY A 122 3.99 13.15 0.18
N GLY A 123 3.24 14.17 -0.28
CA GLY A 123 3.70 15.56 -0.35
C GLY A 123 3.60 16.35 0.95
N GLY A 124 2.91 15.87 1.97
CA GLY A 124 2.78 16.55 3.26
C GLY A 124 4.03 16.45 4.13
N THR A 125 4.32 17.49 4.92
CA THR A 125 5.52 17.54 5.77
C THR A 125 5.38 16.67 7.03
N ASN A 126 4.21 16.67 7.67
CA ASN A 126 3.91 15.89 8.87
C ASN A 126 2.59 15.16 8.66
N LEU A 127 2.64 13.83 8.58
CA LEU A 127 1.50 12.98 8.28
C LEU A 127 1.30 11.96 9.40
N ASN A 128 0.10 11.90 9.95
CA ASN A 128 -0.29 10.91 10.93
C ASN A 128 -0.92 9.69 10.24
N ILE A 129 -0.67 8.49 10.77
CA ILE A 129 -1.48 7.31 10.50
C ILE A 129 -2.62 7.30 11.51
N ILE A 130 -3.86 7.48 11.03
CA ILE A 130 -5.04 7.52 11.87
C ILE A 130 -5.76 6.17 11.79
N MET A 131 -5.89 5.49 12.93
CA MET A 131 -6.66 4.26 13.07
C MET A 131 -7.93 4.56 13.86
N THR A 132 -9.08 4.51 13.19
CA THR A 132 -10.37 4.86 13.79
C THR A 132 -11.26 3.62 13.88
N PRO A 133 -11.43 3.03 15.06
CA PRO A 133 -12.40 1.95 15.27
C PRO A 133 -13.83 2.43 15.04
N LYS A 134 -14.72 1.51 14.71
CA LYS A 134 -16.15 1.80 14.54
C LYS A 134 -16.92 1.63 15.86
N GLY A 135 -17.77 2.60 16.18
CA GLY A 135 -18.65 2.55 17.38
C GLY A 135 -17.84 2.52 18.67
N THR A 136 -18.07 1.53 19.51
CA THR A 136 -17.36 1.35 20.80
C THR A 136 -16.14 0.44 20.70
N GLY A 137 -15.70 0.11 19.46
CA GLY A 137 -14.49 -0.70 19.25
C GLY A 137 -13.23 0.02 19.70
N SER A 138 -12.12 -0.72 19.78
CA SER A 138 -10.78 -0.21 20.13
C SER A 138 -9.72 -0.69 19.15
N VAL A 139 -8.57 -0.04 19.16
CA VAL A 139 -7.36 -0.54 18.51
C VAL A 139 -6.62 -1.42 19.53
N GLU A 140 -6.55 -2.72 19.28
CA GLU A 140 -5.85 -3.67 20.15
C GLU A 140 -4.45 -3.96 19.64
N LEU A 141 -3.45 -3.82 20.51
CA LEU A 141 -2.05 -4.14 20.23
C LEU A 141 -1.59 -5.22 21.21
N ASN A 142 -1.30 -6.42 20.74
CA ASN A 142 -0.84 -7.53 21.60
C ASN A 142 0.46 -7.19 22.32
N LYS A 143 1.40 -6.52 21.63
CA LYS A 143 2.64 -6.04 22.21
C LYS A 143 3.06 -4.77 21.47
N ALA A 144 3.18 -3.67 22.21
CA ALA A 144 3.66 -2.41 21.68
C ALA A 144 5.09 -2.14 22.17
N ALA A 145 5.95 -1.66 21.27
CA ALA A 145 7.24 -1.08 21.62
C ALA A 145 7.28 0.34 21.08
N PHE A 146 7.65 1.28 21.95
CA PHE A 146 7.79 2.67 21.55
C PHE A 146 9.23 2.95 21.11
N SER A 147 9.39 3.85 20.14
CA SER A 147 10.71 4.36 19.78
C SER A 147 11.38 4.98 20.99
N SER A 148 12.65 4.68 21.21
CA SER A 148 13.40 5.15 22.37
C SER A 148 14.63 5.98 21.98
N SER A 149 15.00 6.92 22.84
CA SER A 149 16.23 7.70 22.75
C SER A 149 16.92 7.72 24.10
N THR A 150 18.21 7.39 24.13
CA THR A 150 19.03 7.45 25.35
C THR A 150 19.85 8.72 25.33
N ILE A 151 19.75 9.51 26.41
CA ILE A 151 20.47 10.77 26.61
C ILE A 151 21.58 10.55 27.64
N THR A 152 22.83 10.75 27.24
CA THR A 152 24.04 10.60 28.09
C THR A 152 24.75 11.93 28.39
N ALA A 153 24.28 13.04 27.81
CA ALA A 153 24.79 14.39 28.00
C ALA A 153 23.59 15.37 28.06
N ASN A 154 23.80 16.54 28.66
CA ASN A 154 22.79 17.60 28.66
C ASN A 154 22.35 17.96 27.24
N GLY A 155 21.06 18.13 27.00
CA GLY A 155 20.52 18.39 25.69
C GLY A 155 19.01 18.27 25.59
N ALA A 156 18.49 18.28 24.37
CA ALA A 156 17.06 18.16 24.10
C ALA A 156 16.60 16.69 24.06
N ALA A 157 15.41 16.43 24.57
CA ALA A 157 14.71 15.19 24.32
C ALA A 157 14.40 15.03 22.82
N SER A 158 14.50 13.80 22.32
CA SER A 158 14.14 13.52 20.94
C SER A 158 12.65 13.82 20.68
N THR A 159 12.36 14.59 19.64
CA THR A 159 10.99 14.86 19.21
C THR A 159 10.32 13.62 18.58
N ALA A 160 11.13 12.72 17.97
CA ALA A 160 10.64 11.53 17.29
C ALA A 160 10.48 10.31 18.22
N ALA A 161 11.14 10.27 19.38
CA ALA A 161 11.05 9.15 20.30
C ALA A 161 10.00 9.40 21.39
N THR A 162 9.23 8.37 21.69
CA THR A 162 8.24 8.39 22.79
C THR A 162 8.90 8.09 24.14
N LEU A 163 9.87 7.18 24.18
CA LEU A 163 10.58 6.80 25.41
C LEU A 163 11.95 7.49 25.47
N ILE A 164 12.13 8.32 26.48
CA ILE A 164 13.39 9.03 26.74
C ILE A 164 14.07 8.40 27.96
N ILE A 165 15.27 7.91 27.76
CA ILE A 165 16.06 7.23 28.79
C ILE A 165 17.26 8.11 29.16
N GLY A 166 17.27 8.70 30.36
CA GLY A 166 18.44 9.36 30.91
C GLY A 166 19.46 8.33 31.40
N ASN A 167 20.71 8.45 30.99
CA ASN A 167 21.78 7.55 31.44
C ASN A 167 23.11 8.29 31.61
N LYS A 168 23.19 9.12 32.66
CA LYS A 168 24.38 9.88 33.00
C LYS A 168 24.72 9.69 34.47
N GLY A 169 25.99 9.51 34.79
CA GLY A 169 26.46 9.30 36.17
C GLY A 169 26.45 10.57 37.05
N THR A 170 26.27 11.75 36.45
CA THR A 170 26.13 13.04 37.11
C THR A 170 24.83 13.71 36.68
N ALA A 171 24.46 14.85 37.27
CA ALA A 171 23.24 15.57 36.92
C ALA A 171 23.07 15.72 35.40
N LEU A 172 21.85 15.44 34.92
CA LEU A 172 21.46 15.46 33.50
C LEU A 172 20.34 16.49 33.31
N ALA A 173 20.63 17.55 32.57
CA ALA A 173 19.61 18.53 32.20
C ALA A 173 19.07 18.20 30.80
N VAL A 174 17.74 18.06 30.67
CA VAL A 174 17.02 17.71 29.43
C VAL A 174 15.96 18.76 29.16
N SER A 175 16.00 19.39 28.00
CA SER A 175 14.89 20.25 27.54
C SER A 175 13.85 19.42 26.80
N LEU A 176 12.56 19.73 26.97
CA LEU A 176 11.45 19.12 26.26
C LEU A 176 10.71 20.19 25.44
N ALA A 177 10.77 20.07 24.11
CA ALA A 177 9.97 20.91 23.22
C ALA A 177 8.48 20.63 23.35
N ASP A 178 7.64 21.56 22.91
CA ASP A 178 6.20 21.40 22.85
C ASP A 178 5.81 20.22 21.96
N GLY A 179 4.69 19.59 22.27
CA GLY A 179 4.11 18.55 21.44
C GLY A 179 3.51 19.14 20.16
N THR A 180 3.32 18.31 19.17
CA THR A 180 2.76 18.70 17.86
C THR A 180 1.31 18.30 17.69
N THR A 181 0.86 17.30 18.45
CA THR A 181 -0.49 16.75 18.36
C THR A 181 -1.09 16.59 19.77
N VAL A 182 -2.30 17.05 19.97
CA VAL A 182 -3.02 16.84 21.24
C VAL A 182 -3.12 15.35 21.55
N GLY A 183 -2.80 14.97 22.78
CA GLY A 183 -2.71 13.58 23.19
C GLY A 183 -1.34 12.93 22.94
N GLU A 184 -0.39 13.66 22.36
CA GLU A 184 1.00 13.17 22.30
C GLU A 184 1.52 12.94 23.72
N TYR A 185 2.21 11.83 23.93
CA TYR A 185 2.81 11.56 25.22
C TYR A 185 4.27 11.16 25.12
N LYS A 186 5.03 11.44 26.18
CA LYS A 186 6.42 11.09 26.38
C LYS A 186 6.56 10.32 27.68
N ILE A 187 7.37 9.30 27.66
CA ILE A 187 7.75 8.51 28.82
C ILE A 187 9.20 8.84 29.14
N PHE A 188 9.46 9.32 30.33
CA PHE A 188 10.80 9.57 30.82
C PHE A 188 11.19 8.50 31.84
N THR A 189 12.41 8.04 31.80
CA THR A 189 13.02 7.18 32.84
C THR A 189 14.48 7.55 33.03
N ASN A 190 14.91 7.67 34.25
CA ASN A 190 16.29 7.92 34.59
C ASN A 190 16.99 6.64 35.04
N LYS A 191 17.86 6.12 34.18
CA LYS A 191 18.71 4.95 34.49
C LYS A 191 20.05 5.37 35.10
N GLY A 192 20.49 6.62 34.90
CA GLY A 192 21.75 7.15 35.37
C GLY A 192 21.77 7.39 36.90
N ALA A 193 22.97 7.41 37.48
CA ALA A 193 23.12 7.69 38.91
C ALA A 193 22.91 9.16 39.29
N GLY A 194 23.07 10.08 38.31
CA GLY A 194 22.75 11.50 38.52
C GLY A 194 21.29 11.79 38.32
N ALA A 195 20.73 12.75 39.05
CA ALA A 195 19.36 13.20 38.85
C ALA A 195 19.15 13.76 37.43
N MET A 196 17.99 13.49 36.82
CA MET A 196 17.60 13.98 35.52
C MET A 196 16.53 15.08 35.70
N THR A 197 16.88 16.33 35.43
CA THR A 197 15.94 17.44 35.42
C THR A 197 15.42 17.63 33.99
N VAL A 198 14.11 17.57 33.81
CA VAL A 198 13.45 17.80 32.54
C VAL A 198 12.74 19.13 32.58
N THR A 199 13.06 20.02 31.65
CA THR A 199 12.49 21.37 31.55
C THR A 199 11.65 21.47 30.27
N PRO A 200 10.31 21.28 30.35
CA PRO A 200 9.42 21.51 29.21
C PRO A 200 9.37 22.99 28.84
N THR A 201 9.22 23.29 27.55
CA THR A 201 9.01 24.68 27.08
C THR A 201 7.73 25.27 27.68
N ASN A 202 6.65 24.52 27.67
CA ASN A 202 5.40 24.84 28.33
C ASN A 202 4.98 23.70 29.27
N PHE A 203 4.97 23.96 30.57
CA PHE A 203 4.66 22.97 31.59
C PHE A 203 3.55 23.50 32.52
N ALA A 204 2.45 22.76 32.65
CA ALA A 204 1.28 23.19 33.39
C ALA A 204 1.46 23.16 34.92
N GLN A 205 2.38 22.32 35.42
CA GLN A 205 2.49 22.01 36.85
C GLN A 205 3.67 22.73 37.53
N GLY A 206 4.51 23.48 36.76
CA GLY A 206 5.66 24.17 37.29
C GLY A 206 6.63 24.63 36.20
N THR A 207 7.90 24.66 36.49
CA THR A 207 8.98 25.00 35.53
C THR A 207 9.66 23.76 34.97
N ASP A 208 9.95 22.80 35.83
CA ASP A 208 10.62 21.55 35.49
C ASP A 208 10.20 20.43 36.46
N PHE A 209 10.65 19.24 36.18
CA PHE A 209 10.54 18.09 37.06
C PHE A 209 11.85 17.29 37.08
N GLU A 210 12.11 16.68 38.25
CA GLU A 210 13.33 15.93 38.47
C GLU A 210 13.01 14.45 38.75
N LEU A 211 13.78 13.56 38.11
CA LEU A 211 13.75 12.12 38.31
C LEU A 211 15.08 11.67 38.91
N ALA A 212 15.01 11.06 40.07
CA ALA A 212 16.15 10.36 40.66
C ALA A 212 16.45 9.08 39.88
N GLN A 213 17.54 8.40 40.22
CA GLN A 213 17.88 7.12 39.57
C GLN A 213 16.75 6.09 39.75
N ASN A 214 16.42 5.38 38.67
CA ASN A 214 15.34 4.38 38.58
C ASN A 214 13.91 4.95 38.69
N GLU A 215 13.74 6.26 38.62
CA GLU A 215 12.42 6.89 38.55
C GLU A 215 11.99 7.12 37.11
N GLY A 216 10.69 7.32 36.92
CA GLY A 216 10.08 7.62 35.64
C GLY A 216 8.73 8.32 35.77
N CYS A 217 8.34 8.99 34.70
CA CYS A 217 7.02 9.60 34.58
C CYS A 217 6.51 9.54 33.15
N THR A 218 5.21 9.77 33.00
CA THR A 218 4.54 9.93 31.72
C THR A 218 3.96 11.33 31.63
N CYS A 219 4.29 12.04 30.55
CA CYS A 219 3.76 13.35 30.23
C CYS A 219 2.80 13.27 29.04
N ILE A 220 1.73 14.05 29.07
CA ILE A 220 0.77 14.21 27.98
C ILE A 220 0.72 15.68 27.57
N TRP A 221 0.69 15.92 26.25
CA TRP A 221 0.49 17.23 25.65
C TRP A 221 -0.99 17.54 25.43
N ASP A 222 -1.52 18.63 25.97
CA ASP A 222 -2.92 19.01 25.81
C ASP A 222 -3.20 19.95 24.62
N GLY A 223 -2.15 20.34 23.91
CA GLY A 223 -2.18 21.32 22.82
C GLY A 223 -1.57 22.66 23.21
N THR A 224 -1.28 22.89 24.50
CA THR A 224 -0.70 24.13 25.03
C THR A 224 0.41 23.85 26.04
N ASN A 225 0.24 22.83 26.88
CA ASN A 225 1.17 22.48 27.95
C ASN A 225 1.37 20.98 28.06
N TRP A 226 2.52 20.60 28.58
CA TRP A 226 2.78 19.24 29.06
C TRP A 226 2.22 19.08 30.48
N PHE A 227 1.59 17.92 30.73
CA PHE A 227 1.10 17.48 32.07
C PHE A 227 1.73 16.15 32.42
N ILE A 228 2.16 15.98 33.66
CA ILE A 228 2.50 14.66 34.19
C ILE A 228 1.20 13.95 34.63
N VAL A 229 0.96 12.78 34.06
CA VAL A 229 -0.25 11.97 34.29
C VAL A 229 0.03 10.67 35.04
N GLY A 230 1.28 10.32 35.22
CA GLY A 230 1.71 9.15 36.00
C GLY A 230 3.20 9.23 36.29
N ASN A 231 3.55 8.96 37.54
CA ASN A 231 4.92 8.94 38.04
C ASN A 231 5.17 7.75 38.95
N GLN A 232 6.40 7.33 39.04
CA GLN A 232 6.90 6.41 40.05
C GLN A 232 7.68 7.22 41.09
N SER A 233 7.24 7.11 42.39
CA SER A 233 7.95 7.64 43.54
C SER A 233 7.93 9.17 43.71
N THR A 234 8.98 9.77 44.26
CA THR A 234 9.04 11.14 44.83
C THR A 234 9.40 12.20 43.78
N LEU A 235 8.73 12.20 42.61
CA LEU A 235 8.94 13.24 41.60
C LEU A 235 8.88 14.65 42.21
N THR A 236 9.93 15.43 42.06
CA THR A 236 9.98 16.83 42.51
C THR A 236 9.60 17.72 41.34
N ILE A 237 8.67 18.64 41.56
CA ILE A 237 8.22 19.69 40.64
C ILE A 237 8.66 21.03 41.21
N SER A 238 9.28 21.86 40.43
CA SER A 238 9.70 23.22 40.77
C SER A 238 9.17 24.28 39.80
#